data_44518aecc1e5fc75891fe855479962c5
#
_entry.id   44518aecc1e5fc75891fe855479962c5
#
_cell.length_a   1.000
_cell.length_b   1.000
_cell.length_c   1.000
_cell.angle_alpha   90.00
_cell.angle_beta   90.00
_cell.angle_gamma   90.00
#
_symmetry.space_group_name_H-M   'P 1'
#
loop_
_entity.id
_entity.type
_entity.pdbx_description
1 polymer ?
#
loop_
_entity_poly.entity_id
_entity_poly.type
_entity_poly.pdbx_seq_one_letter_code
_entity_poly.pdbx_strand_id
1 'polypeptide(L)'
;MNSKNNLEMNNKIEIRNEGKKAYDIVLRDSFADLLDQMEFLEIEKKKVCIVTESNVAPIYLKEVCELISSKASKTITFSFEAGEKHKQLKTIEALYEELIINHFDRQDLLIALGGGVVGDMTGYAAATYLRGIDFVQVPTTLLSQVDSSIGGKTGVDFLQYKNMVGAFHQPKLVYINTTTLKSLPEREYFSGMGEVVKHGLIKDADYYEWIKENIDAIKAREHEAVKEMIYQSCLIKGGVVERDPKEKGERALLNFGHTLGHAIEKLKDFTWLHGECVAAGCCLAAEISCIKGNISKEEVDDIKGVFEAFDMNGDISELSADDIVKTTKSDKKMVGDKIKFVLLRSVGDAYIDMSVTDDEMKQVLQG
;
A
#
# COMPACT_ATOMS: atom_id res chain seq x y z
N MET A 1 20.13 -17.35 25.39
CA MET A 1 18.68 -17.69 25.30
C MET A 1 17.83 -16.55 24.74
N ASN A 2 18.38 -15.33 24.51
CA ASN A 2 17.57 -14.17 24.04
C ASN A 2 17.51 -13.94 22.51
N SER A 3 18.36 -14.59 21.72
CA SER A 3 18.41 -14.31 20.27
C SER A 3 17.30 -15.00 19.45
N LYS A 4 16.88 -16.21 19.84
CA LYS A 4 15.79 -16.91 19.15
C LYS A 4 14.40 -16.28 19.42
N ASN A 5 14.16 -15.83 20.65
CA ASN A 5 12.88 -15.16 20.99
C ASN A 5 12.73 -13.79 20.33
N ASN A 6 13.84 -13.07 20.08
CA ASN A 6 13.77 -11.81 19.33
C ASN A 6 13.49 -12.01 17.84
N LEU A 7 13.99 -13.08 17.23
CA LEU A 7 13.73 -13.40 15.81
C LEU A 7 12.28 -13.86 15.57
N GLU A 8 11.66 -14.54 16.52
CA GLU A 8 10.24 -14.90 16.42
C GLU A 8 9.30 -13.69 16.68
N MET A 9 9.67 -12.75 17.54
CA MET A 9 8.89 -11.52 17.76
C MET A 9 8.88 -10.60 16.53
N ASN A 10 9.96 -10.56 15.74
CA ASN A 10 10.06 -9.72 14.53
C ASN A 10 9.25 -10.22 13.32
N ASN A 11 8.47 -11.27 13.44
CA ASN A 11 7.72 -11.86 12.31
C ASN A 11 6.21 -11.65 12.39
N LYS A 12 5.72 -10.96 13.42
CA LYS A 12 4.28 -10.76 13.63
C LYS A 12 4.00 -9.40 14.25
N ILE A 13 3.05 -8.68 13.66
CA ILE A 13 2.58 -7.37 14.14
C ILE A 13 1.08 -7.48 14.39
N GLU A 14 0.62 -7.20 15.60
CA GLU A 14 -0.80 -7.13 15.92
C GLU A 14 -1.33 -5.73 15.59
N ILE A 15 -2.36 -5.65 14.78
CA ILE A 15 -3.07 -4.39 14.47
C ILE A 15 -4.34 -4.31 15.29
N ARG A 16 -4.52 -3.17 15.95
CA ARG A 16 -5.70 -2.89 16.78
C ARG A 16 -6.61 -1.86 16.10
N ASN A 17 -7.89 -1.98 16.34
CA ASN A 17 -8.90 -1.01 15.96
C ASN A 17 -9.76 -0.70 17.19
N GLU A 18 -9.81 0.59 17.57
CA GLU A 18 -10.53 1.04 18.77
C GLU A 18 -10.12 0.24 20.05
N GLY A 19 -8.81 -0.04 20.18
CA GLY A 19 -8.22 -0.76 21.30
C GLY A 19 -8.41 -2.29 21.31
N LYS A 20 -9.16 -2.84 20.35
CA LYS A 20 -9.34 -4.30 20.20
C LYS A 20 -8.48 -4.83 19.07
N LYS A 21 -7.96 -6.04 19.24
CA LYS A 21 -7.27 -6.73 18.14
C LYS A 21 -8.19 -6.83 16.92
N ALA A 22 -7.72 -6.33 15.77
CA ALA A 22 -8.41 -6.42 14.50
C ALA A 22 -7.87 -7.60 13.67
N TYR A 23 -6.56 -7.67 13.48
CA TYR A 23 -5.89 -8.74 12.75
C TYR A 23 -4.39 -8.75 13.06
N ASP A 24 -3.70 -9.79 12.58
CA ASP A 24 -2.26 -9.87 12.59
C ASP A 24 -1.69 -9.62 11.19
N ILE A 25 -0.53 -8.96 11.11
CA ILE A 25 0.36 -8.99 9.96
C ILE A 25 1.45 -10.01 10.29
N VAL A 26 1.64 -11.00 9.43
CA VAL A 26 2.61 -12.08 9.62
C VAL A 26 3.58 -12.08 8.45
N LEU A 27 4.90 -11.99 8.74
CA LEU A 27 5.96 -12.04 7.74
C LEU A 27 6.56 -13.45 7.71
N ARG A 28 6.66 -14.02 6.51
CA ARG A 28 7.20 -15.36 6.25
C ARG A 28 8.02 -15.38 4.96
N ASP A 29 8.71 -16.50 4.76
CA ASP A 29 9.60 -16.71 3.60
C ASP A 29 9.05 -17.77 2.63
N SER A 30 7.86 -18.27 2.90
CA SER A 30 7.13 -19.25 2.06
C SER A 30 5.65 -19.22 2.40
N PHE A 31 4.82 -20.02 1.72
CA PHE A 31 3.42 -20.24 2.09
C PHE A 31 3.22 -21.46 3.01
N ALA A 32 4.30 -22.12 3.44
CA ALA A 32 4.24 -23.40 4.12
C ALA A 32 3.37 -23.41 5.42
N ASP A 33 3.39 -22.32 6.20
CA ASP A 33 2.60 -22.17 7.44
C ASP A 33 1.34 -21.32 7.27
N LEU A 34 0.92 -21.01 6.03
CA LEU A 34 -0.29 -20.21 5.77
C LEU A 34 -1.52 -20.80 6.47
N LEU A 35 -1.70 -22.11 6.38
CA LEU A 35 -2.82 -22.81 7.05
C LEU A 35 -2.75 -22.69 8.56
N ASP A 36 -1.57 -22.79 9.16
CA ASP A 36 -1.38 -22.68 10.61
C ASP A 36 -1.73 -21.27 11.08
N GLN A 37 -1.34 -20.23 10.31
CA GLN A 37 -1.70 -18.85 10.60
C GLN A 37 -3.19 -18.55 10.42
N MET A 38 -3.91 -19.39 9.67
CA MET A 38 -5.36 -19.30 9.44
C MET A 38 -6.19 -20.24 10.34
N GLU A 39 -5.59 -21.01 11.25
CA GLU A 39 -6.29 -22.00 12.07
C GLU A 39 -7.51 -21.41 12.82
N PHE A 40 -7.38 -20.18 13.35
CA PHE A 40 -8.45 -19.48 14.05
C PHE A 40 -9.69 -19.17 13.18
N LEU A 41 -9.57 -19.27 11.85
CA LEU A 41 -10.67 -19.06 10.91
C LEU A 41 -11.51 -20.33 10.67
N GLU A 42 -11.08 -21.50 11.17
CA GLU A 42 -11.76 -22.78 11.02
C GLU A 42 -12.16 -23.09 9.56
N ILE A 43 -11.18 -22.92 8.63
CA ILE A 43 -11.44 -22.99 7.18
C ILE A 43 -11.97 -24.36 6.71
N GLU A 44 -11.80 -25.42 7.50
CA GLU A 44 -12.37 -26.75 7.24
C GLU A 44 -13.91 -26.74 7.21
N LYS A 45 -14.52 -25.72 7.82
CA LYS A 45 -15.98 -25.51 7.82
C LYS A 45 -16.45 -24.56 6.73
N LYS A 46 -15.52 -23.93 5.98
CA LYS A 46 -15.79 -22.81 5.07
C LYS A 46 -15.51 -23.18 3.62
N LYS A 47 -16.25 -22.58 2.72
CA LYS A 47 -15.82 -22.41 1.33
C LYS A 47 -14.85 -21.25 1.25
N VAL A 48 -13.83 -21.39 0.43
CA VAL A 48 -12.80 -20.38 0.23
C VAL A 48 -12.71 -20.02 -1.25
N CYS A 49 -12.79 -18.74 -1.57
CA CYS A 49 -12.52 -18.22 -2.91
C CYS A 49 -11.16 -17.50 -2.91
N ILE A 50 -10.22 -17.97 -3.71
CA ILE A 50 -8.94 -17.29 -3.93
C ILE A 50 -9.10 -16.37 -5.12
N VAL A 51 -9.01 -15.06 -4.86
CA VAL A 51 -9.09 -13.99 -5.87
C VAL A 51 -7.69 -13.57 -6.23
N THR A 52 -7.39 -13.55 -7.52
CA THR A 52 -6.06 -13.21 -8.06
C THR A 52 -6.19 -12.53 -9.43
N GLU A 53 -5.05 -12.26 -10.08
CA GLU A 53 -5.00 -11.65 -11.41
C GLU A 53 -3.98 -12.38 -12.34
N SER A 54 -4.03 -12.04 -13.62
CA SER A 54 -3.35 -12.80 -14.69
C SER A 54 -1.81 -12.87 -14.58
N ASN A 55 -1.12 -11.93 -13.92
CA ASN A 55 0.33 -11.99 -13.72
C ASN A 55 0.71 -12.85 -12.51
N VAL A 56 -0.09 -12.84 -11.44
CA VAL A 56 0.18 -13.54 -10.18
C VAL A 56 -0.26 -15.01 -10.26
N ALA A 57 -1.39 -15.27 -10.91
CA ALA A 57 -1.98 -16.62 -11.01
C ALA A 57 -1.00 -17.69 -11.54
N PRO A 58 -0.25 -17.49 -12.63
CA PRO A 58 0.68 -18.48 -13.14
C PRO A 58 1.82 -18.84 -12.18
N ILE A 59 2.14 -17.94 -11.23
CA ILE A 59 3.30 -18.08 -10.35
C ILE A 59 2.89 -18.75 -9.03
N TYR A 60 1.80 -18.30 -8.42
CA TYR A 60 1.50 -18.64 -7.01
C TYR A 60 0.15 -19.33 -6.80
N LEU A 61 -0.82 -19.20 -7.75
CA LEU A 61 -2.18 -19.68 -7.51
C LEU A 61 -2.22 -21.19 -7.27
N LYS A 62 -1.43 -21.96 -8.01
CA LYS A 62 -1.41 -23.42 -7.87
C LYS A 62 -1.01 -23.85 -6.46
N GLU A 63 0.12 -23.32 -5.95
CA GLU A 63 0.64 -23.64 -4.62
C GLU A 63 -0.36 -23.27 -3.52
N VAL A 64 -0.87 -22.04 -3.56
CA VAL A 64 -1.83 -21.56 -2.54
C VAL A 64 -3.16 -22.32 -2.63
N CYS A 65 -3.64 -22.63 -3.85
CA CYS A 65 -4.86 -23.40 -4.05
C CYS A 65 -4.73 -24.84 -3.52
N GLU A 66 -3.62 -25.52 -3.75
CA GLU A 66 -3.35 -26.85 -3.23
C GLU A 66 -3.33 -26.86 -1.70
N LEU A 67 -2.63 -25.86 -1.07
CA LEU A 67 -2.62 -25.71 0.38
C LEU A 67 -4.03 -25.51 0.95
N ILE A 68 -4.77 -24.55 0.44
CA ILE A 68 -6.12 -24.24 0.95
C ILE A 68 -7.09 -25.40 0.74
N SER A 69 -7.03 -26.04 -0.44
CA SER A 69 -7.90 -27.18 -0.78
C SER A 69 -7.64 -28.41 0.08
N SER A 70 -6.48 -28.54 0.68
CA SER A 70 -6.16 -29.63 1.61
C SER A 70 -6.96 -29.59 2.90
N LYS A 71 -7.52 -28.40 3.26
CA LYS A 71 -8.22 -28.19 4.53
C LYS A 71 -9.64 -27.62 4.37
N ALA A 72 -9.87 -26.72 3.42
CA ALA A 72 -11.15 -26.07 3.22
C ALA A 72 -12.25 -27.04 2.76
N SER A 73 -13.50 -26.77 3.13
CA SER A 73 -14.65 -27.60 2.71
C SER A 73 -14.86 -27.60 1.19
N LYS A 74 -14.54 -26.46 0.56
CA LYS A 74 -14.52 -26.25 -0.90
C LYS A 74 -13.59 -25.10 -1.22
N THR A 75 -12.81 -25.21 -2.27
CA THR A 75 -11.98 -24.11 -2.79
C THR A 75 -12.39 -23.81 -4.22
N ILE A 76 -12.59 -22.52 -4.53
CA ILE A 76 -12.73 -22.00 -5.89
C ILE A 76 -11.71 -20.90 -6.13
N THR A 77 -11.48 -20.57 -7.38
CA THR A 77 -10.57 -19.49 -7.77
C THR A 77 -11.28 -18.52 -8.70
N PHE A 78 -11.00 -17.24 -8.52
CA PHE A 78 -11.44 -16.19 -9.44
C PHE A 78 -10.21 -15.39 -9.90
N SER A 79 -9.98 -15.34 -11.21
CA SER A 79 -8.87 -14.60 -11.79
C SER A 79 -9.38 -13.59 -12.82
N PHE A 80 -8.83 -12.38 -12.78
CA PHE A 80 -9.13 -11.31 -13.73
C PHE A 80 -7.85 -10.77 -14.39
N GLU A 81 -7.98 -9.97 -15.41
CA GLU A 81 -6.85 -9.36 -16.11
C GLU A 81 -6.13 -8.34 -15.21
N ALA A 82 -4.79 -8.40 -15.19
CA ALA A 82 -3.96 -7.49 -14.43
C ALA A 82 -4.09 -6.02 -14.86
N GLY A 83 -3.86 -5.12 -13.93
CA GLY A 83 -3.78 -3.68 -14.17
C GLY A 83 -4.95 -2.89 -13.60
N GLU A 84 -4.68 -1.62 -13.28
CA GLU A 84 -5.61 -0.69 -12.63
C GLU A 84 -6.92 -0.51 -13.42
N LYS A 85 -6.88 -0.57 -14.76
CA LYS A 85 -8.07 -0.50 -15.63
C LYS A 85 -9.14 -1.54 -15.33
N HIS A 86 -8.79 -2.62 -14.65
CA HIS A 86 -9.71 -3.69 -14.23
C HIS A 86 -10.22 -3.54 -12.80
N LYS A 87 -9.73 -2.52 -12.07
CA LYS A 87 -10.19 -2.16 -10.71
C LYS A 87 -11.54 -1.44 -10.75
N GLN A 88 -12.59 -2.14 -11.13
CA GLN A 88 -13.90 -1.55 -11.42
C GLN A 88 -15.06 -2.43 -10.97
N LEU A 89 -16.25 -1.82 -10.84
CA LEU A 89 -17.47 -2.50 -10.39
C LEU A 89 -17.82 -3.72 -11.27
N LYS A 90 -17.57 -3.67 -12.58
CA LYS A 90 -17.86 -4.79 -13.48
C LYS A 90 -17.07 -6.06 -13.12
N THR A 91 -15.83 -5.92 -12.67
CA THR A 91 -15.03 -7.06 -12.19
C THR A 91 -15.58 -7.60 -10.87
N ILE A 92 -16.08 -6.71 -10.00
CA ILE A 92 -16.74 -7.10 -8.74
C ILE A 92 -18.06 -7.85 -9.02
N GLU A 93 -18.85 -7.40 -9.99
CA GLU A 93 -20.08 -8.10 -10.43
C GLU A 93 -19.79 -9.53 -10.87
N ALA A 94 -18.72 -9.75 -11.67
CA ALA A 94 -18.32 -11.08 -12.08
C ALA A 94 -17.87 -11.96 -10.88
N LEU A 95 -17.15 -11.37 -9.90
CA LEU A 95 -16.81 -12.09 -8.67
C LEU A 95 -18.06 -12.47 -7.86
N TYR A 96 -19.04 -11.57 -7.75
CA TYR A 96 -20.30 -11.90 -7.07
C TYR A 96 -21.06 -13.04 -7.75
N GLU A 97 -21.11 -13.05 -9.07
CA GLU A 97 -21.75 -14.14 -9.84
C GLU A 97 -21.09 -15.49 -9.50
N GLU A 98 -19.74 -15.54 -9.48
CA GLU A 98 -19.00 -16.74 -9.09
C GLU A 98 -19.33 -17.21 -7.67
N LEU A 99 -19.38 -16.27 -6.72
CA LEU A 99 -19.70 -16.59 -5.33
C LEU A 99 -21.14 -17.11 -5.19
N ILE A 100 -22.12 -16.51 -5.91
CA ILE A 100 -23.53 -16.91 -5.89
C ILE A 100 -23.72 -18.30 -6.49
N ILE A 101 -23.14 -18.57 -7.67
CA ILE A 101 -23.24 -19.88 -8.35
C ILE A 101 -22.63 -20.98 -7.49
N ASN A 102 -21.57 -20.68 -6.75
CA ASN A 102 -20.92 -21.62 -5.85
C ASN A 102 -21.52 -21.64 -4.43
N HIS A 103 -22.67 -20.98 -4.22
CA HIS A 103 -23.42 -20.95 -2.97
C HIS A 103 -22.64 -20.47 -1.75
N PHE A 104 -21.78 -19.44 -1.92
CA PHE A 104 -21.06 -18.82 -0.80
C PHE A 104 -22.04 -18.15 0.15
N ASP A 105 -21.82 -18.32 1.45
CA ASP A 105 -22.62 -17.71 2.50
C ASP A 105 -21.77 -16.76 3.39
N ARG A 106 -22.37 -16.20 4.45
CA ARG A 106 -21.71 -15.22 5.32
C ARG A 106 -20.55 -15.76 6.15
N GLN A 107 -20.42 -17.07 6.26
CA GLN A 107 -19.37 -17.71 7.05
C GLN A 107 -18.16 -18.07 6.17
N ASP A 108 -18.31 -17.99 4.85
CA ASP A 108 -17.26 -18.31 3.90
C ASP A 108 -16.17 -17.21 3.84
N LEU A 109 -15.09 -17.46 3.11
CA LEU A 109 -13.87 -16.68 3.15
C LEU A 109 -13.39 -16.30 1.74
N LEU A 110 -12.93 -15.06 1.59
CA LEU A 110 -12.15 -14.65 0.42
C LEU A 110 -10.66 -14.56 0.78
N ILE A 111 -9.79 -14.95 -0.14
CA ILE A 111 -8.34 -14.74 -0.05
C ILE A 111 -7.91 -13.86 -1.22
N ALA A 112 -7.33 -12.71 -0.94
CA ALA A 112 -6.73 -11.81 -1.92
C ALA A 112 -5.27 -12.20 -2.14
N LEU A 113 -4.97 -12.91 -3.23
CA LEU A 113 -3.60 -13.30 -3.59
C LEU A 113 -3.09 -12.40 -4.71
N GLY A 114 -2.37 -11.32 -4.40
CA GLY A 114 -1.90 -10.39 -5.42
C GLY A 114 -1.43 -9.04 -4.91
N GLY A 115 -1.28 -8.09 -5.83
CA GLY A 115 -0.93 -6.71 -5.53
C GLY A 115 -2.10 -5.89 -4.94
N GLY A 116 -1.91 -4.57 -4.85
CA GLY A 116 -2.90 -3.65 -4.26
C GLY A 116 -4.27 -3.69 -4.94
N VAL A 117 -4.33 -3.83 -6.26
CA VAL A 117 -5.59 -3.95 -7.02
C VAL A 117 -6.40 -5.16 -6.56
N VAL A 118 -5.74 -6.32 -6.45
CA VAL A 118 -6.39 -7.56 -5.97
C VAL A 118 -6.87 -7.40 -4.53
N GLY A 119 -6.03 -6.83 -3.66
CA GLY A 119 -6.36 -6.60 -2.26
C GLY A 119 -7.57 -5.69 -2.08
N ASP A 120 -7.58 -4.54 -2.76
CA ASP A 120 -8.64 -3.55 -2.68
C ASP A 120 -9.97 -4.10 -3.21
N MET A 121 -9.95 -4.75 -4.36
CA MET A 121 -11.14 -5.35 -4.99
C MET A 121 -11.71 -6.49 -4.16
N THR A 122 -10.87 -7.40 -3.69
CA THR A 122 -11.31 -8.52 -2.86
C THR A 122 -11.88 -8.04 -1.53
N GLY A 123 -11.21 -7.07 -0.89
CA GLY A 123 -11.70 -6.47 0.34
C GLY A 123 -13.02 -5.71 0.15
N TYR A 124 -13.20 -5.01 -0.97
CA TYR A 124 -14.47 -4.36 -1.31
C TYR A 124 -15.57 -5.38 -1.59
N ALA A 125 -15.27 -6.43 -2.33
CA ALA A 125 -16.21 -7.54 -2.54
C ALA A 125 -16.61 -8.18 -1.21
N ALA A 126 -15.64 -8.46 -0.33
CA ALA A 126 -15.89 -8.99 0.99
C ALA A 126 -16.76 -8.06 1.86
N ALA A 127 -16.54 -6.74 1.78
CA ALA A 127 -17.33 -5.76 2.53
C ALA A 127 -18.80 -5.69 2.11
N THR A 128 -19.10 -5.99 0.85
CA THR A 128 -20.41 -5.74 0.24
C THR A 128 -21.22 -7.01 -0.05
N TYR A 129 -20.54 -8.13 -0.36
CA TYR A 129 -21.19 -9.43 -0.56
C TYR A 129 -21.91 -9.85 0.73
N LEU A 130 -23.22 -10.14 0.64
CA LEU A 130 -24.09 -10.49 1.76
C LEU A 130 -24.04 -9.51 2.96
N ARG A 131 -23.64 -8.26 2.77
CA ARG A 131 -23.40 -7.20 3.77
C ARG A 131 -22.15 -7.41 4.62
N GLY A 132 -21.21 -8.21 4.17
CA GLY A 132 -19.92 -8.45 4.76
C GLY A 132 -19.64 -9.93 5.01
N ILE A 133 -18.51 -10.40 4.49
CA ILE A 133 -17.89 -11.68 4.76
C ILE A 133 -16.42 -11.48 5.13
N ASP A 134 -15.80 -12.50 5.70
CA ASP A 134 -14.40 -12.45 6.08
C ASP A 134 -13.47 -12.48 4.86
N PHE A 135 -12.30 -11.85 4.97
CA PHE A 135 -11.24 -12.00 3.97
C PHE A 135 -9.83 -11.98 4.58
N VAL A 136 -8.88 -12.52 3.84
CA VAL A 136 -7.44 -12.57 4.15
C VAL A 136 -6.68 -11.90 3.01
N GLN A 137 -5.67 -11.11 3.35
CA GLN A 137 -4.71 -10.50 2.41
C GLN A 137 -3.45 -11.36 2.31
N VAL A 138 -3.06 -11.70 1.09
CA VAL A 138 -1.78 -12.35 0.74
C VAL A 138 -1.08 -11.47 -0.31
N PRO A 139 -0.49 -10.33 0.13
CA PRO A 139 0.09 -9.34 -0.76
C PRO A 139 1.38 -9.85 -1.41
N THR A 140 1.52 -9.62 -2.73
CA THR A 140 2.65 -10.13 -3.52
C THR A 140 3.53 -9.04 -4.13
N THR A 141 3.17 -7.77 -4.05
CA THR A 141 4.01 -6.63 -4.46
C THR A 141 4.54 -5.89 -3.24
N LEU A 142 5.70 -5.22 -3.34
CA LEU A 142 6.25 -4.44 -2.23
C LEU A 142 5.24 -3.38 -1.74
N LEU A 143 4.65 -2.63 -2.67
CA LEU A 143 3.61 -1.64 -2.34
C LEU A 143 2.46 -2.23 -1.53
N SER A 144 1.99 -3.43 -1.90
CA SER A 144 0.90 -4.07 -1.16
C SER A 144 1.35 -4.62 0.20
N GLN A 145 2.59 -5.08 0.32
CA GLN A 145 3.13 -5.61 1.57
C GLN A 145 3.32 -4.52 2.63
N VAL A 146 3.78 -3.33 2.22
CA VAL A 146 4.10 -2.23 3.15
C VAL A 146 2.98 -1.22 3.31
N ASP A 147 2.03 -1.16 2.36
CA ASP A 147 1.03 -0.11 2.33
C ASP A 147 -0.40 -0.61 2.12
N SER A 148 -0.83 -0.98 0.92
CA SER A 148 -2.26 -1.09 0.59
C SER A 148 -2.99 -2.20 1.37
N SER A 149 -2.33 -3.27 1.82
CA SER A 149 -2.96 -4.32 2.63
C SER A 149 -3.27 -3.91 4.08
N ILE A 150 -2.79 -2.72 4.53
CA ILE A 150 -2.84 -2.30 5.93
C ILE A 150 -3.84 -1.15 6.11
N GLY A 151 -4.77 -1.32 7.06
CA GLY A 151 -5.70 -0.25 7.46
C GLY A 151 -7.07 -0.32 6.84
N GLY A 152 -7.41 -1.42 6.14
CA GLY A 152 -8.76 -1.79 5.76
C GLY A 152 -9.45 -0.84 4.76
N LYS A 153 -8.72 0.06 4.09
CA LYS A 153 -9.25 0.79 2.94
C LYS A 153 -9.39 -0.18 1.79
N THR A 154 -10.59 -0.36 1.27
CA THR A 154 -10.89 -1.22 0.13
C THR A 154 -11.75 -0.46 -0.85
N GLY A 155 -11.66 -0.79 -2.14
CA GLY A 155 -12.44 -0.05 -3.11
C GLY A 155 -12.11 -0.37 -4.55
N VAL A 156 -12.85 0.32 -5.41
CA VAL A 156 -12.73 0.27 -6.87
C VAL A 156 -12.73 1.67 -7.44
N ASP A 157 -12.24 1.78 -8.64
CA ASP A 157 -12.30 3.00 -9.41
C ASP A 157 -13.70 3.18 -10.00
N PHE A 158 -14.10 4.42 -10.19
CA PHE A 158 -15.38 4.75 -10.81
C PHE A 158 -15.16 5.81 -11.90
N LEU A 159 -15.44 5.45 -13.13
CA LEU A 159 -15.09 6.25 -14.30
C LEU A 159 -13.59 6.58 -14.32
N GLN A 160 -13.24 7.87 -14.41
CA GLN A 160 -11.85 8.36 -14.37
C GLN A 160 -11.32 8.65 -12.94
N TYR A 161 -12.08 8.31 -11.91
CA TYR A 161 -11.74 8.64 -10.53
C TYR A 161 -11.27 7.40 -9.77
N LYS A 162 -10.04 7.43 -9.29
CA LYS A 162 -9.47 6.35 -8.47
C LYS A 162 -10.11 6.26 -7.09
N ASN A 163 -10.34 5.04 -6.62
CA ASN A 163 -10.76 4.72 -5.25
C ASN A 163 -12.01 5.50 -4.77
N MET A 164 -12.95 5.83 -5.69
CA MET A 164 -14.16 6.62 -5.34
C MET A 164 -15.22 5.80 -4.66
N VAL A 165 -15.30 4.52 -4.97
CA VAL A 165 -16.30 3.62 -4.40
C VAL A 165 -15.58 2.62 -3.53
N GLY A 166 -15.81 2.64 -2.22
CA GLY A 166 -15.06 1.80 -1.30
C GLY A 166 -15.72 1.67 0.07
N ALA A 167 -15.10 0.84 0.89
CA ALA A 167 -15.50 0.59 2.26
C ALA A 167 -14.27 0.44 3.17
N PHE A 168 -14.43 0.76 4.45
CA PHE A 168 -13.48 0.32 5.47
C PHE A 168 -13.86 -1.10 5.90
N HIS A 169 -13.07 -2.08 5.49
CA HIS A 169 -13.24 -3.48 5.85
C HIS A 169 -11.88 -4.10 6.22
N GLN A 170 -11.72 -4.49 7.49
CA GLN A 170 -10.45 -5.01 7.99
C GLN A 170 -10.30 -6.48 7.57
N PRO A 171 -9.12 -6.91 7.08
CA PRO A 171 -8.85 -8.33 6.86
C PRO A 171 -8.80 -9.07 8.20
N LYS A 172 -8.93 -10.38 8.19
CA LYS A 172 -8.71 -11.24 9.36
C LYS A 172 -7.23 -11.55 9.58
N LEU A 173 -6.45 -11.50 8.51
CA LEU A 173 -5.01 -11.74 8.49
C LEU A 173 -4.41 -11.02 7.28
N VAL A 174 -3.21 -10.49 7.44
CA VAL A 174 -2.31 -10.11 6.35
C VAL A 174 -1.11 -11.06 6.41
N TYR A 175 -1.00 -11.95 5.42
CA TYR A 175 0.08 -12.92 5.33
C TYR A 175 1.07 -12.50 4.25
N ILE A 176 2.22 -12.01 4.65
CA ILE A 176 3.28 -11.51 3.77
C ILE A 176 4.31 -12.63 3.57
N ASN A 177 4.37 -13.18 2.36
CA ASN A 177 5.49 -13.99 1.93
C ASN A 177 6.51 -13.09 1.24
N THR A 178 7.63 -12.78 1.92
CA THR A 178 8.66 -11.85 1.42
C THR A 178 9.31 -12.36 0.13
N THR A 179 9.34 -13.67 -0.09
CA THR A 179 9.98 -14.25 -1.30
C THR A 179 9.21 -13.97 -2.58
N THR A 180 7.93 -13.55 -2.50
CA THR A 180 7.16 -13.14 -3.69
C THR A 180 7.80 -11.95 -4.40
N LEU A 181 8.56 -11.13 -3.68
CA LEU A 181 9.28 -10.01 -4.27
C LEU A 181 10.42 -10.44 -5.22
N LYS A 182 10.88 -11.70 -5.18
CA LYS A 182 11.90 -12.20 -6.12
C LYS A 182 11.39 -12.28 -7.55
N SER A 183 10.09 -12.55 -7.73
CA SER A 183 9.44 -12.60 -9.06
C SER A 183 8.86 -11.26 -9.51
N LEU A 184 8.84 -10.26 -8.61
CA LEU A 184 8.29 -8.93 -8.92
C LEU A 184 9.22 -8.20 -9.91
N PRO A 185 8.70 -7.65 -11.04
CA PRO A 185 9.48 -6.82 -11.93
C PRO A 185 10.17 -5.68 -11.19
N GLU A 186 11.38 -5.30 -11.62
CA GLU A 186 12.22 -4.33 -10.92
C GLU A 186 11.52 -2.97 -10.76
N ARG A 187 10.88 -2.48 -11.82
CA ARG A 187 10.12 -1.22 -11.78
C ARG A 187 9.00 -1.23 -10.74
N GLU A 188 8.29 -2.36 -10.63
CA GLU A 188 7.23 -2.53 -9.60
C GLU A 188 7.82 -2.62 -8.18
N TYR A 189 8.99 -3.25 -8.04
CA TYR A 189 9.69 -3.31 -6.77
C TYR A 189 10.14 -1.92 -6.32
N PHE A 190 10.79 -1.16 -7.20
CA PHE A 190 11.23 0.21 -6.89
C PHE A 190 10.05 1.14 -6.68
N SER A 191 8.98 1.00 -7.43
CA SER A 191 7.75 1.75 -7.15
C SER A 191 7.29 1.58 -5.70
N GLY A 192 7.39 0.37 -5.13
CA GLY A 192 7.08 0.16 -3.72
C GLY A 192 7.97 0.95 -2.76
N MET A 193 9.21 1.28 -3.16
CA MET A 193 10.12 2.11 -2.35
C MET A 193 9.61 3.53 -2.16
N GLY A 194 8.74 4.04 -3.04
CA GLY A 194 8.08 5.33 -2.84
C GLY A 194 7.37 5.42 -1.49
N GLU A 195 6.68 4.37 -1.10
CA GLU A 195 5.99 4.30 0.19
C GLU A 195 6.95 3.98 1.35
N VAL A 196 7.94 3.11 1.12
CA VAL A 196 8.95 2.74 2.12
C VAL A 196 9.72 3.97 2.60
N VAL A 197 10.29 4.73 1.66
CA VAL A 197 11.05 5.96 1.97
C VAL A 197 10.15 7.01 2.62
N LYS A 198 8.92 7.16 2.11
CA LYS A 198 7.92 8.06 2.71
C LYS A 198 7.67 7.74 4.19
N HIS A 199 7.57 6.46 4.57
CA HIS A 199 7.35 6.09 5.97
C HIS A 199 8.46 6.60 6.89
N GLY A 200 9.73 6.46 6.49
CA GLY A 200 10.87 7.03 7.21
C GLY A 200 10.77 8.56 7.30
N LEU A 201 10.56 9.23 6.17
CA LEU A 201 10.49 10.69 6.09
C LEU A 201 9.42 11.30 7.01
N ILE A 202 8.27 10.64 7.17
CA ILE A 202 7.15 11.22 7.94
C ILE A 202 7.12 10.83 9.42
N LYS A 203 7.78 9.73 9.83
CA LYS A 203 7.57 9.14 11.16
C LYS A 203 8.81 8.63 11.86
N ASP A 204 9.90 8.33 11.13
CA ASP A 204 11.04 7.64 11.74
C ASP A 204 12.34 7.98 11.01
N ALA A 205 13.09 8.95 11.56
CA ALA A 205 14.39 9.37 11.01
C ALA A 205 15.43 8.25 11.05
N ASP A 206 15.43 7.41 12.10
CA ASP A 206 16.36 6.30 12.23
C ASP A 206 16.11 5.25 11.15
N TYR A 207 14.82 5.00 10.84
CA TYR A 207 14.45 4.14 9.73
C TYR A 207 14.84 4.72 8.36
N TYR A 208 14.71 6.04 8.18
CA TYR A 208 15.16 6.70 6.95
C TYR A 208 16.69 6.56 6.78
N GLU A 209 17.47 6.78 7.84
CA GLU A 209 18.91 6.57 7.79
C GLU A 209 19.28 5.10 7.54
N TRP A 210 18.57 4.17 8.16
CA TRP A 210 18.76 2.74 7.91
C TRP A 210 18.51 2.38 6.43
N ILE A 211 17.50 2.95 5.78
CA ILE A 211 17.26 2.75 4.34
C ILE A 211 18.48 3.20 3.53
N LYS A 212 19.03 4.38 3.83
CA LYS A 212 20.23 4.93 3.16
C LYS A 212 21.42 4.01 3.28
N GLU A 213 21.68 3.52 4.48
CA GLU A 213 22.79 2.61 4.75
C GLU A 213 22.65 1.24 4.07
N ASN A 214 21.41 0.85 3.69
CA ASN A 214 21.12 -0.46 3.13
C ASN A 214 20.63 -0.42 1.67
N ILE A 215 20.81 0.69 0.94
CA ILE A 215 20.36 0.84 -0.46
C ILE A 215 20.77 -0.36 -1.32
N ASP A 216 22.06 -0.73 -1.29
CA ASP A 216 22.59 -1.81 -2.12
C ASP A 216 21.98 -3.18 -1.76
N ALA A 217 21.83 -3.49 -0.49
CA ALA A 217 21.22 -4.72 -0.01
C ALA A 217 19.72 -4.79 -0.37
N ILE A 218 19.00 -3.66 -0.28
CA ILE A 218 17.60 -3.55 -0.67
C ILE A 218 17.46 -3.72 -2.19
N LYS A 219 18.29 -3.06 -2.99
CA LYS A 219 18.31 -3.22 -4.47
C LYS A 219 18.62 -4.65 -4.87
N ALA A 220 19.56 -5.29 -4.21
CA ALA A 220 19.91 -6.71 -4.41
C ALA A 220 18.83 -7.67 -3.90
N ARG A 221 17.78 -7.17 -3.22
CA ARG A 221 16.73 -7.97 -2.57
C ARG A 221 17.30 -9.00 -1.58
N GLU A 222 18.32 -8.60 -0.83
CA GLU A 222 18.87 -9.45 0.22
C GLU A 222 17.82 -9.73 1.28
N HIS A 223 17.71 -10.99 1.66
CA HIS A 223 16.60 -11.50 2.46
C HIS A 223 16.37 -10.71 3.77
N GLU A 224 17.43 -10.52 4.56
CA GLU A 224 17.32 -9.84 5.85
C GLU A 224 16.99 -8.35 5.69
N ALA A 225 17.58 -7.67 4.69
CA ALA A 225 17.30 -6.27 4.41
C ALA A 225 15.85 -6.06 3.96
N VAL A 226 15.35 -6.91 3.06
CA VAL A 226 13.94 -6.86 2.60
C VAL A 226 12.98 -7.13 3.75
N LYS A 227 13.26 -8.10 4.59
CA LYS A 227 12.41 -8.46 5.72
C LYS A 227 12.33 -7.34 6.76
N GLU A 228 13.48 -6.77 7.12
CA GLU A 228 13.54 -5.64 8.05
C GLU A 228 12.82 -4.42 7.48
N MET A 229 13.05 -4.07 6.21
CA MET A 229 12.39 -2.99 5.51
C MET A 229 10.86 -3.11 5.57
N ILE A 230 10.32 -4.30 5.25
CA ILE A 230 8.87 -4.55 5.29
C ILE A 230 8.36 -4.45 6.72
N TYR A 231 9.08 -5.04 7.69
CA TYR A 231 8.69 -5.05 9.09
C TYR A 231 8.58 -3.63 9.66
N GLN A 232 9.59 -2.79 9.45
CA GLN A 232 9.60 -1.40 9.92
C GLN A 232 8.50 -0.56 9.26
N SER A 233 8.32 -0.70 7.93
CA SER A 233 7.21 -0.04 7.23
C SER A 233 5.84 -0.46 7.77
N CYS A 234 5.63 -1.75 8.04
CA CYS A 234 4.38 -2.25 8.62
C CYS A 234 4.16 -1.73 10.05
N LEU A 235 5.20 -1.60 10.86
CA LEU A 235 5.12 -1.00 12.21
C LEU A 235 4.68 0.46 12.14
N ILE A 236 5.32 1.25 11.28
CA ILE A 236 5.02 2.67 11.12
C ILE A 236 3.58 2.84 10.64
N LYS A 237 3.21 2.19 9.54
CA LYS A 237 1.86 2.32 9.00
C LYS A 237 0.81 1.75 9.94
N GLY A 238 1.04 0.58 10.52
CA GLY A 238 0.15 -0.05 11.48
C GLY A 238 -0.14 0.87 12.68
N GLY A 239 0.92 1.44 13.27
CA GLY A 239 0.77 2.37 14.38
C GLY A 239 -0.04 3.64 14.03
N VAL A 240 0.14 4.20 12.84
CA VAL A 240 -0.66 5.34 12.35
C VAL A 240 -2.13 4.95 12.17
N VAL A 241 -2.39 3.78 11.57
CA VAL A 241 -3.75 3.28 11.36
C VAL A 241 -4.47 2.99 12.67
N GLU A 242 -3.78 2.44 13.67
CA GLU A 242 -4.36 2.17 14.99
C GLU A 242 -4.82 3.46 15.69
N ARG A 243 -4.02 4.53 15.62
CA ARG A 243 -4.34 5.82 16.23
C ARG A 243 -5.42 6.59 15.48
N ASP A 244 -5.53 6.38 14.17
CA ASP A 244 -6.52 7.07 13.33
C ASP A 244 -7.08 6.14 12.22
N PRO A 245 -7.94 5.17 12.57
CA PRO A 245 -8.44 4.18 11.61
C PRO A 245 -9.31 4.78 10.49
N LYS A 246 -9.90 5.98 10.70
CA LYS A 246 -10.83 6.63 9.76
C LYS A 246 -10.23 7.86 9.04
N GLU A 247 -8.91 8.08 9.17
CA GLU A 247 -8.22 9.21 8.51
C GLU A 247 -8.82 10.60 8.82
N LYS A 248 -9.09 10.85 10.09
CA LYS A 248 -9.61 12.14 10.55
C LYS A 248 -8.51 13.09 11.08
N GLY A 249 -7.31 12.61 11.29
CA GLY A 249 -6.18 13.32 11.87
C GLY A 249 -4.83 12.83 11.40
N GLU A 250 -4.11 12.09 12.24
CA GLU A 250 -2.72 11.66 12.01
C GLU A 250 -2.52 10.83 10.74
N ARG A 251 -3.47 9.96 10.39
CA ARG A 251 -3.39 9.11 9.19
C ARG A 251 -3.28 9.93 7.91
N ALA A 252 -3.70 11.19 7.91
CA ALA A 252 -3.52 12.09 6.78
C ALA A 252 -2.03 12.36 6.48
N LEU A 253 -1.11 12.17 7.44
CA LEU A 253 0.34 12.31 7.22
C LEU A 253 0.86 11.29 6.21
N LEU A 254 0.23 10.12 6.08
CA LEU A 254 0.55 9.14 5.03
C LEU A 254 0.36 9.69 3.61
N ASN A 255 -0.29 10.85 3.46
CA ASN A 255 -0.42 11.53 2.17
C ASN A 255 0.74 12.50 1.86
N PHE A 256 1.88 12.44 2.57
CA PHE A 256 3.08 13.16 2.18
C PHE A 256 3.44 12.83 0.73
N GLY A 257 3.72 13.84 -0.09
CA GLY A 257 3.95 13.69 -1.51
C GLY A 257 2.70 13.49 -2.39
N HIS A 258 1.59 13.00 -1.84
CA HIS A 258 0.43 12.60 -2.64
C HIS A 258 -0.34 13.74 -3.28
N THR A 259 -0.27 14.96 -2.76
CA THR A 259 -1.01 16.09 -3.34
C THR A 259 -0.53 16.41 -4.76
N LEU A 260 0.79 16.57 -4.93
CA LEU A 260 1.39 16.78 -6.23
C LEU A 260 1.56 15.46 -7.00
N GLY A 261 1.88 14.36 -6.31
CA GLY A 261 2.03 13.03 -6.91
C GLY A 261 0.77 12.55 -7.64
N HIS A 262 -0.41 12.68 -7.06
CA HIS A 262 -1.67 12.30 -7.73
C HIS A 262 -2.00 13.20 -8.93
N ALA A 263 -1.64 14.49 -8.86
CA ALA A 263 -1.79 15.38 -10.00
C ALA A 263 -0.89 14.97 -11.17
N ILE A 264 0.37 14.61 -10.87
CA ILE A 264 1.32 14.07 -11.84
C ILE A 264 0.81 12.75 -12.41
N GLU A 265 0.38 11.81 -11.57
CA GLU A 265 -0.17 10.50 -11.96
C GLU A 265 -1.31 10.64 -12.97
N LYS A 266 -2.22 11.57 -12.71
CA LYS A 266 -3.36 11.85 -13.61
C LYS A 266 -2.91 12.48 -14.93
N LEU A 267 -1.96 13.43 -14.90
CA LEU A 267 -1.47 14.11 -16.10
C LEU A 267 -0.56 13.22 -16.96
N LYS A 268 0.11 12.23 -16.36
CA LYS A 268 0.85 11.17 -17.06
C LYS A 268 -0.07 10.06 -17.60
N ASP A 269 -1.39 10.23 -17.52
CA ASP A 269 -2.39 9.27 -17.99
C ASP A 269 -2.15 7.84 -17.42
N PHE A 270 -1.75 7.77 -16.16
CA PHE A 270 -1.45 6.54 -15.42
C PHE A 270 -0.35 5.65 -16.05
N THR A 271 0.54 6.23 -16.85
CA THR A 271 1.70 5.52 -17.42
C THR A 271 2.83 5.35 -16.41
N TRP A 272 2.88 6.24 -15.41
CA TRP A 272 3.74 6.11 -14.25
C TRP A 272 3.08 5.25 -13.18
N LEU A 273 3.90 4.45 -12.50
CA LEU A 273 3.43 3.70 -11.35
C LEU A 273 3.17 4.63 -10.15
N HIS A 274 2.26 4.22 -9.29
CA HIS A 274 1.87 5.02 -8.12
C HIS A 274 3.07 5.49 -7.28
N GLY A 275 4.00 4.60 -6.95
CA GLY A 275 5.16 4.96 -6.14
C GLY A 275 6.14 5.89 -6.84
N GLU A 276 6.26 5.85 -8.17
CA GLU A 276 7.04 6.82 -8.94
C GLU A 276 6.45 8.22 -8.79
N CYS A 277 5.12 8.33 -8.85
CA CYS A 277 4.42 9.60 -8.64
C CYS A 277 4.52 10.08 -7.18
N VAL A 278 4.46 9.16 -6.22
CA VAL A 278 4.66 9.47 -4.79
C VAL A 278 6.08 9.97 -4.55
N ALA A 279 7.10 9.34 -5.11
CA ALA A 279 8.50 9.78 -5.00
C ALA A 279 8.70 11.21 -5.53
N ALA A 280 8.23 11.49 -6.76
CA ALA A 280 8.26 12.84 -7.33
C ALA A 280 7.53 13.84 -6.42
N GLY A 281 6.35 13.50 -5.95
CA GLY A 281 5.59 14.34 -5.03
C GLY A 281 6.27 14.56 -3.68
N CYS A 282 6.96 13.55 -3.13
CA CYS A 282 7.75 13.68 -1.89
C CYS A 282 8.93 14.64 -2.06
N CYS A 283 9.65 14.57 -3.20
CA CYS A 283 10.71 15.51 -3.52
C CYS A 283 10.19 16.96 -3.58
N LEU A 284 9.06 17.19 -4.26
CA LEU A 284 8.43 18.51 -4.36
C LEU A 284 7.91 19.00 -2.98
N ALA A 285 7.34 18.13 -2.17
CA ALA A 285 6.88 18.46 -0.81
C ALA A 285 8.07 18.76 0.13
N ALA A 286 9.21 18.10 -0.05
CA ALA A 286 10.45 18.42 0.66
C ALA A 286 10.97 19.81 0.25
N GLU A 287 10.95 20.18 -1.03
CA GLU A 287 11.30 21.51 -1.49
C GLU A 287 10.38 22.59 -0.90
N ILE A 288 9.07 22.36 -0.85
CA ILE A 288 8.13 23.29 -0.20
C ILE A 288 8.47 23.38 1.30
N SER A 289 8.83 22.28 1.96
CA SER A 289 9.25 22.28 3.37
C SER A 289 10.52 23.13 3.58
N CYS A 290 11.45 23.11 2.62
CA CYS A 290 12.65 23.96 2.61
C CYS A 290 12.29 25.44 2.40
N ILE A 291 11.40 25.78 1.46
CA ILE A 291 10.90 27.16 1.25
C ILE A 291 10.25 27.69 2.56
N LYS A 292 9.55 26.84 3.29
CA LYS A 292 8.96 27.19 4.62
C LYS A 292 10.02 27.32 5.72
N GLY A 293 11.30 27.00 5.46
CA GLY A 293 12.39 27.06 6.43
C GLY A 293 12.40 25.92 7.45
N ASN A 294 11.73 24.80 7.18
CA ASN A 294 11.63 23.66 8.08
C ASN A 294 12.83 22.71 7.95
N ILE A 295 13.29 22.47 6.74
CA ILE A 295 14.44 21.63 6.41
C ILE A 295 15.44 22.40 5.54
N SER A 296 16.68 21.97 5.52
CA SER A 296 17.74 22.58 4.73
C SER A 296 17.71 22.12 3.27
N LYS A 297 18.47 22.82 2.42
CA LYS A 297 18.65 22.40 1.01
C LYS A 297 19.40 21.08 0.90
N GLU A 298 20.37 20.87 1.78
CA GLU A 298 21.15 19.62 1.88
C GLU A 298 20.24 18.43 2.21
N GLU A 299 19.26 18.59 3.11
CA GLU A 299 18.27 17.55 3.41
C GLU A 299 17.36 17.28 2.21
N VAL A 300 16.97 18.29 1.45
CA VAL A 300 16.21 18.10 0.19
C VAL A 300 17.03 17.30 -0.82
N ASP A 301 18.30 17.66 -1.00
CA ASP A 301 19.18 16.97 -1.96
C ASP A 301 19.46 15.52 -1.50
N ASP A 302 19.58 15.26 -0.20
CA ASP A 302 19.68 13.92 0.37
C ASP A 302 18.42 13.08 0.07
N ILE A 303 17.23 13.63 0.29
CA ILE A 303 15.94 12.97 0.00
C ILE A 303 15.84 12.62 -1.50
N LYS A 304 16.19 13.55 -2.39
CA LYS A 304 16.22 13.31 -3.84
C LYS A 304 17.20 12.18 -4.19
N GLY A 305 18.40 12.20 -3.59
CA GLY A 305 19.42 11.19 -3.80
C GLY A 305 18.98 9.79 -3.41
N VAL A 306 18.19 9.64 -2.33
CA VAL A 306 17.61 8.35 -1.94
C VAL A 306 16.62 7.84 -2.99
N PHE A 307 15.71 8.67 -3.47
CA PHE A 307 14.77 8.26 -4.52
C PHE A 307 15.48 7.95 -5.85
N GLU A 308 16.49 8.73 -6.21
CA GLU A 308 17.32 8.48 -7.40
C GLU A 308 18.07 7.15 -7.31
N ALA A 309 18.57 6.77 -6.14
CA ALA A 309 19.23 5.49 -5.93
C ALA A 309 18.30 4.29 -6.21
N PHE A 310 16.98 4.46 -6.15
CA PHE A 310 15.97 3.48 -6.53
C PHE A 310 15.35 3.76 -7.91
N ASP A 311 16.06 4.48 -8.79
CA ASP A 311 15.62 4.80 -10.15
C ASP A 311 14.26 5.53 -10.22
N MET A 312 13.91 6.29 -9.16
CA MET A 312 12.67 7.06 -9.06
C MET A 312 12.89 8.57 -9.25
N ASN A 313 13.66 8.93 -10.26
CA ASN A 313 14.01 10.31 -10.66
C ASN A 313 13.26 10.74 -11.93
N GLY A 314 12.03 10.33 -12.09
CA GLY A 314 11.26 10.55 -13.30
C GLY A 314 11.14 12.04 -13.67
N ASP A 315 11.32 12.35 -14.95
CA ASP A 315 11.24 13.72 -15.48
C ASP A 315 9.77 14.16 -15.64
N ILE A 316 9.44 15.26 -14.99
CA ILE A 316 8.14 15.93 -15.08
C ILE A 316 8.18 17.24 -15.89
N SER A 317 9.32 17.58 -16.50
CA SER A 317 9.53 18.86 -17.24
C SER A 317 8.57 19.05 -18.42
N GLU A 318 8.01 17.97 -18.97
CA GLU A 318 6.99 18.03 -20.02
C GLU A 318 5.59 18.45 -19.50
N LEU A 319 5.37 18.41 -18.18
CA LEU A 319 4.10 18.78 -17.57
C LEU A 319 4.07 20.27 -17.23
N SER A 320 2.98 20.95 -17.58
CA SER A 320 2.78 22.35 -17.21
C SER A 320 2.57 22.49 -15.70
N ALA A 321 3.34 23.36 -15.04
CA ALA A 321 3.14 23.69 -13.64
C ALA A 321 1.71 24.17 -13.35
N ASP A 322 1.12 24.97 -14.26
CA ASP A 322 -0.27 25.43 -14.15
C ASP A 322 -1.26 24.28 -14.19
N ASP A 323 -1.06 23.27 -15.04
CA ASP A 323 -1.93 22.11 -15.14
C ASP A 323 -1.81 21.22 -13.90
N ILE A 324 -0.59 21.04 -13.36
CA ILE A 324 -0.39 20.30 -12.09
C ILE A 324 -1.14 21.00 -10.96
N VAL A 325 -0.92 22.30 -10.75
CA VAL A 325 -1.60 23.09 -9.70
C VAL A 325 -3.12 23.07 -9.88
N LYS A 326 -3.62 23.21 -11.11
CA LYS A 326 -5.05 23.11 -11.38
C LYS A 326 -5.61 21.72 -11.04
N THR A 327 -4.86 20.66 -11.33
CA THR A 327 -5.27 19.28 -11.09
C THR A 327 -5.34 18.98 -9.59
N THR A 328 -4.45 19.54 -8.75
CA THR A 328 -4.54 19.36 -7.29
C THR A 328 -5.85 19.89 -6.70
N LYS A 329 -6.44 20.93 -7.29
CA LYS A 329 -7.70 21.52 -6.83
C LYS A 329 -8.93 20.66 -7.15
N SER A 330 -8.81 19.69 -8.05
CA SER A 330 -9.87 18.74 -8.37
C SER A 330 -9.85 17.47 -7.49
N ASP A 331 -8.86 17.31 -6.60
CA ASP A 331 -8.76 16.19 -5.68
C ASP A 331 -9.59 16.42 -4.40
N LYS A 332 -10.06 15.35 -3.78
CA LYS A 332 -10.89 15.30 -2.55
C LYS A 332 -10.25 15.95 -1.31
N LYS A 333 -9.00 16.39 -1.38
CA LYS A 333 -8.24 16.96 -0.25
C LYS A 333 -8.57 18.42 0.06
N MET A 334 -9.54 19.00 -0.63
CA MET A 334 -10.01 20.37 -0.35
C MET A 334 -10.85 20.42 0.93
N VAL A 335 -10.47 21.29 1.84
CA VAL A 335 -11.29 21.67 3.00
C VAL A 335 -11.69 23.14 2.81
N GLY A 336 -12.89 23.37 2.31
CA GLY A 336 -13.29 24.70 1.76
C GLY A 336 -12.47 24.97 0.49
N ASP A 337 -11.87 26.17 0.41
CA ASP A 337 -11.05 26.61 -0.72
C ASP A 337 -9.54 26.32 -0.54
N LYS A 338 -9.13 25.58 0.52
CA LYS A 338 -7.73 25.31 0.83
C LYS A 338 -7.36 23.86 0.61
N ILE A 339 -6.17 23.65 0.05
CA ILE A 339 -5.58 22.33 -0.12
C ILE A 339 -4.85 21.94 1.17
N LYS A 340 -5.09 20.71 1.61
CA LYS A 340 -4.40 20.12 2.76
C LYS A 340 -3.08 19.51 2.28
N PHE A 341 -1.96 20.18 2.58
CA PHE A 341 -0.63 19.66 2.33
C PHE A 341 -0.07 18.92 3.54
N VAL A 342 0.76 17.92 3.30
CA VAL A 342 1.63 17.33 4.30
C VAL A 342 3.05 17.78 3.99
N LEU A 343 3.73 18.37 4.96
CA LEU A 343 5.10 18.89 4.88
C LEU A 343 5.94 18.30 6.01
N LEU A 344 7.27 18.36 5.89
CA LEU A 344 8.20 17.98 6.94
C LEU A 344 8.50 19.16 7.87
N ARG A 345 8.55 18.93 9.21
CA ARG A 345 9.23 19.81 10.17
C ARG A 345 10.73 19.49 10.20
N SER A 346 11.05 18.21 10.11
CA SER A 346 12.35 17.61 9.95
C SER A 346 12.18 16.23 9.33
N VAL A 347 13.24 15.59 8.88
CA VAL A 347 13.19 14.17 8.55
C VAL A 347 12.69 13.39 9.77
N GLY A 348 11.71 12.49 9.56
CA GLY A 348 11.04 11.72 10.61
C GLY A 348 9.86 12.41 11.29
N ASP A 349 9.60 13.69 11.00
CA ASP A 349 8.46 14.43 11.59
C ASP A 349 7.71 15.25 10.54
N ALA A 350 6.51 14.82 10.20
CA ALA A 350 5.62 15.50 9.26
C ALA A 350 4.45 16.18 9.96
N TYR A 351 3.89 17.19 9.31
CA TYR A 351 2.70 17.91 9.77
C TYR A 351 1.79 18.30 8.61
N ILE A 352 0.57 18.72 8.94
CA ILE A 352 -0.40 19.20 7.98
C ILE A 352 -0.29 20.73 7.87
N ASP A 353 -0.11 21.23 6.66
CA ASP A 353 -0.09 22.64 6.33
C ASP A 353 -1.30 23.03 5.46
N MET A 354 -1.96 24.14 5.81
CA MET A 354 -3.09 24.71 5.08
C MET A 354 -2.74 26.06 4.43
N SER A 355 -1.46 26.45 4.47
CA SER A 355 -0.97 27.73 4.00
C SER A 355 -0.15 27.69 2.71
N VAL A 356 0.04 26.48 2.14
CA VAL A 356 0.76 26.33 0.86
C VAL A 356 -0.03 27.03 -0.24
N THR A 357 0.67 27.92 -0.96
CA THR A 357 0.10 28.73 -2.04
C THR A 357 0.36 28.14 -3.42
N ASP A 358 -0.42 28.59 -4.40
CA ASP A 358 -0.19 28.23 -5.81
C ASP A 358 1.20 28.65 -6.29
N ASP A 359 1.70 29.81 -5.83
CA ASP A 359 3.01 30.33 -6.23
C ASP A 359 4.14 29.44 -5.66
N GLU A 360 4.04 28.98 -4.41
CA GLU A 360 5.01 28.05 -3.83
C GLU A 360 5.02 26.70 -4.57
N MET A 361 3.83 26.18 -4.96
CA MET A 361 3.74 24.98 -5.81
C MET A 361 4.40 25.19 -7.16
N LYS A 362 4.13 26.31 -7.84
CA LYS A 362 4.73 26.63 -9.13
C LYS A 362 6.23 26.82 -9.05
N GLN A 363 6.72 27.43 -7.97
CA GLN A 363 8.14 27.65 -7.75
C GLN A 363 8.92 26.31 -7.75
N VAL A 364 8.43 25.28 -7.04
CA VAL A 364 9.10 23.98 -6.97
C VAL A 364 8.90 23.13 -8.24
N LEU A 365 7.88 23.43 -9.04
CA LEU A 365 7.63 22.76 -10.32
C LEU A 365 8.45 23.33 -11.50
N GLN A 366 9.04 24.51 -11.32
CA GLN A 366 9.82 25.22 -12.36
C GLN A 366 11.33 25.19 -12.08
N GLY A 367 11.73 24.77 -10.86
CA GLY A 367 13.12 24.72 -10.38
C GLY A 367 13.89 23.59 -10.87
#